data_4c75140c8269b12e40d4d36645c24fcd
#
_entry.id   4c75140c8269b12e40d4d36645c24fcd
#
_cell.length_a   1.000
_cell.length_b   1.000
_cell.length_c   1.000
_cell.angle_alpha   90.00
_cell.angle_beta   90.00
_cell.angle_gamma   90.00
#
_symmetry.space_group_name_H-M   'P 1'
#
loop_
_entity.id
_entity.type
_entity.pdbx_description
1 polymer ?
#
loop_
_entity_poly.entity_id
_entity_poly.type
_entity_poly.pdbx_seq_one_letter_code
_entity_poly.pdbx_strand_id
1 'polypeptide(L)'
;MTQTELGDQVPCDKATVSRVESGQLPEEAFARACDSAFPEMQGWFWRFWKDSQTWGAVFPQSLREFAAYESEAVTLWAFEHSLVPGLLQVEEYAVAVLARHPDTTSEQAVERAAARMDRQSVLDRSKPPKFWVLMDESVLYREVAPPKVMADQMGHLATMAERVNITVQLISKRGAHVGLSGAFAVAETPDTVVAYIDHAADAMTTDSPTMVGTVCSRFDSLRTEAYRGSESLILIQEAAERWTSGE
;
A
#
# COMPACT_ATOMS: atom_id res chain seq x y z
N MET A 1 28.60 -6.12 -1.57
CA MET A 1 29.32 -4.82 -1.62
C MET A 1 29.29 -4.22 -0.23
N THR A 2 30.41 -3.71 0.27
CA THR A 2 30.50 -3.00 1.57
C THR A 2 30.15 -1.52 1.40
N GLN A 3 29.83 -0.82 2.50
CA GLN A 3 29.58 0.64 2.49
C GLN A 3 30.78 1.44 1.94
N THR A 4 32.00 0.94 2.13
CA THR A 4 33.20 1.58 1.61
C THR A 4 33.31 1.37 0.10
N GLU A 5 33.09 0.17 -0.40
CA GLU A 5 33.08 -0.15 -1.82
C GLU A 5 31.96 0.62 -2.57
N LEU A 6 30.80 0.82 -1.94
CA LEU A 6 29.74 1.65 -2.51
C LEU A 6 30.17 3.14 -2.54
N GLY A 7 30.77 3.65 -1.46
CA GLY A 7 31.27 5.02 -1.39
C GLY A 7 32.35 5.33 -2.42
N ASP A 8 33.15 4.34 -2.82
CA ASP A 8 34.15 4.47 -3.88
C ASP A 8 33.53 4.53 -5.29
N GLN A 9 32.36 3.88 -5.51
CA GLN A 9 31.63 3.89 -6.78
C GLN A 9 30.69 5.10 -6.92
N VAL A 10 30.10 5.52 -5.81
CA VAL A 10 29.25 6.71 -5.72
C VAL A 10 30.07 7.79 -5.01
N PRO A 11 30.24 9.00 -5.56
CA PRO A 11 31.15 10.03 -4.99
C PRO A 11 30.63 10.56 -3.65
N CYS A 12 30.74 9.73 -2.61
CA CYS A 12 30.33 10.04 -1.23
C CYS A 12 31.19 9.29 -0.22
N ASP A 13 31.20 9.76 1.02
CA ASP A 13 31.91 9.09 2.10
C ASP A 13 31.08 7.92 2.70
N LYS A 14 31.80 7.00 3.36
CA LYS A 14 31.18 5.86 4.07
C LYS A 14 30.10 6.30 5.07
N ALA A 15 30.28 7.47 5.70
CA ALA A 15 29.32 7.98 6.69
C ALA A 15 27.99 8.36 6.03
N THR A 16 28.02 8.90 4.80
CA THR A 16 26.84 9.19 4.00
C THR A 16 26.13 7.90 3.60
N VAL A 17 26.84 6.88 3.11
CA VAL A 17 26.25 5.58 2.81
C VAL A 17 25.57 4.99 4.05
N SER A 18 26.28 4.97 5.18
CA SER A 18 25.75 4.43 6.45
C SER A 18 24.50 5.17 6.92
N ARG A 19 24.43 6.50 6.77
CA ARG A 19 23.25 7.29 7.13
C ARG A 19 22.06 6.97 6.24
N VAL A 20 22.30 6.84 4.94
CA VAL A 20 21.23 6.49 3.97
C VAL A 20 20.71 5.07 4.24
N GLU A 21 21.60 4.09 4.45
CA GLU A 21 21.20 2.73 4.82
C GLU A 21 20.49 2.66 6.18
N SER A 22 20.72 3.64 7.06
CA SER A 22 20.02 3.78 8.34
C SER A 22 18.71 4.56 8.23
N GLY A 23 18.24 4.87 7.01
CA GLY A 23 16.95 5.49 6.73
C GLY A 23 16.96 7.01 6.57
N GLN A 24 18.13 7.67 6.57
CA GLN A 24 18.20 9.08 6.22
C GLN A 24 17.94 9.24 4.71
N LEU A 25 17.06 10.18 4.34
CA LEU A 25 16.83 10.49 2.93
C LEU A 25 18.13 10.99 2.28
N PRO A 26 18.51 10.41 1.14
CA PRO A 26 19.68 10.87 0.40
C PRO A 26 19.42 12.22 -0.27
N GLU A 27 20.49 12.89 -0.67
CA GLU A 27 20.42 14.03 -1.59
C GLU A 27 20.20 13.55 -3.04
N GLU A 28 19.64 14.42 -3.90
CA GLU A 28 19.42 14.11 -5.32
C GLU A 28 20.71 13.65 -6.03
N ALA A 29 21.81 14.33 -5.73
CA ALA A 29 23.12 14.01 -6.30
C ALA A 29 23.54 12.56 -5.98
N PHE A 30 23.25 12.07 -4.77
CA PHE A 30 23.54 10.71 -4.36
C PHE A 30 22.69 9.70 -5.16
N ALA A 31 21.39 9.94 -5.31
CA ALA A 31 20.50 9.06 -6.06
C ALA A 31 20.92 8.98 -7.54
N ARG A 32 21.25 10.10 -8.17
CA ARG A 32 21.74 10.13 -9.56
C ARG A 32 23.10 9.45 -9.72
N ALA A 33 23.97 9.57 -8.72
CA ALA A 33 25.27 8.89 -8.73
C ALA A 33 25.09 7.35 -8.57
N CYS A 34 24.13 6.91 -7.77
CA CYS A 34 23.75 5.49 -7.70
C CYS A 34 23.24 4.97 -9.06
N ASP A 35 22.36 5.70 -9.76
CA ASP A 35 21.90 5.29 -11.08
C ASP A 35 23.04 5.23 -12.11
N SER A 36 24.04 6.08 -11.98
CA SER A 36 25.23 6.05 -12.83
C SER A 36 26.14 4.87 -12.51
N ALA A 37 26.24 4.48 -11.24
CA ALA A 37 27.04 3.35 -10.78
C ALA A 37 26.35 1.99 -11.06
N PHE A 38 25.02 1.99 -11.13
CA PHE A 38 24.18 0.79 -11.34
C PHE A 38 23.23 1.00 -12.52
N PRO A 39 23.72 1.06 -13.76
CA PRO A 39 22.90 1.34 -14.94
C PRO A 39 21.82 0.28 -15.20
N GLU A 40 22.01 -0.95 -14.70
CA GLU A 40 21.03 -2.04 -14.73
C GLU A 40 19.76 -1.72 -13.93
N MET A 41 19.82 -0.79 -12.96
CA MET A 41 18.68 -0.31 -12.19
C MET A 41 17.82 0.72 -12.94
N GLN A 42 18.20 1.10 -14.17
CA GLN A 42 17.43 1.91 -15.11
C GLN A 42 16.85 3.22 -14.51
N GLY A 43 17.62 3.89 -13.66
CA GLY A 43 17.19 5.15 -13.03
C GLY A 43 16.28 4.96 -11.81
N TRP A 44 16.28 3.77 -11.20
CA TRP A 44 15.45 3.44 -10.05
C TRP A 44 15.74 4.35 -8.84
N PHE A 45 17.04 4.62 -8.53
CA PHE A 45 17.42 5.42 -7.37
C PHE A 45 16.93 6.85 -7.46
N TRP A 46 16.96 7.47 -8.64
CA TRP A 46 16.47 8.82 -8.84
C TRP A 46 14.93 8.87 -8.77
N ARG A 47 14.23 7.91 -9.37
CA ARG A 47 12.77 7.82 -9.25
C ARG A 47 12.36 7.66 -7.79
N PHE A 48 12.99 6.71 -7.08
CA PHE A 48 12.77 6.51 -5.65
C PHE A 48 13.03 7.79 -4.84
N TRP A 49 14.15 8.49 -5.11
CA TRP A 49 14.46 9.76 -4.47
C TRP A 49 13.38 10.81 -4.74
N LYS A 50 12.97 10.99 -5.99
CA LYS A 50 11.92 11.93 -6.39
C LYS A 50 10.62 11.65 -5.65
N ASP A 51 10.20 10.40 -5.62
CA ASP A 51 8.98 9.98 -4.92
C ASP A 51 9.12 10.19 -3.40
N SER A 52 10.31 9.95 -2.84
CA SER A 52 10.60 10.17 -1.43
C SER A 52 10.56 11.66 -1.03
N GLN A 53 10.87 12.59 -1.93
CA GLN A 53 10.72 14.03 -1.66
C GLN A 53 9.25 14.43 -1.54
N THR A 54 8.40 13.82 -2.35
CA THR A 54 6.95 14.04 -2.29
C THR A 54 6.35 13.41 -1.03
N TRP A 55 6.88 12.27 -0.59
CA TRP A 55 6.30 11.47 0.51
C TRP A 55 7.16 11.41 1.77
N GLY A 56 8.36 12.00 1.75
CA GLY A 56 9.43 11.79 2.73
C GLY A 56 9.10 12.11 4.19
N ALA A 57 8.26 13.11 4.43
CA ALA A 57 7.78 13.47 5.79
C ALA A 57 6.38 12.91 6.07
N VAL A 58 5.72 12.32 5.07
CA VAL A 58 4.29 12.05 5.07
C VAL A 58 3.98 10.59 5.42
N PHE A 59 4.83 9.64 4.98
CA PHE A 59 4.63 8.21 5.22
C PHE A 59 5.77 7.58 6.02
N PRO A 60 5.49 6.52 6.81
CA PRO A 60 6.54 5.68 7.41
C PRO A 60 7.50 5.15 6.34
N GLN A 61 8.77 4.95 6.73
CA GLN A 61 9.82 4.50 5.81
C GLN A 61 9.42 3.21 5.08
N SER A 62 8.91 2.23 5.79
CA SER A 62 8.48 0.94 5.26
C SER A 62 7.42 1.09 4.15
N LEU A 63 6.45 1.99 4.32
CA LEU A 63 5.44 2.23 3.30
C LEU A 63 6.01 2.94 2.07
N ARG A 64 6.98 3.84 2.26
CA ARG A 64 7.68 4.50 1.14
C ARG A 64 8.47 3.50 0.31
N GLU A 65 9.17 2.59 0.98
CA GLU A 65 9.90 1.49 0.33
C GLU A 65 8.95 0.62 -0.50
N PHE A 66 7.81 0.23 0.10
CA PHE A 66 6.81 -0.57 -0.61
C PHE A 66 6.20 0.19 -1.79
N ALA A 67 5.89 1.48 -1.63
CA ALA A 67 5.28 2.30 -2.68
C ALA A 67 6.16 2.42 -3.95
N ALA A 68 7.48 2.35 -3.80
CA ALA A 68 8.39 2.31 -4.95
C ALA A 68 8.17 1.03 -5.79
N TYR A 69 8.06 -0.14 -5.14
CA TYR A 69 7.72 -1.40 -5.83
C TYR A 69 6.29 -1.41 -6.36
N GLU A 70 5.34 -0.84 -5.61
CA GLU A 70 3.94 -0.68 -6.03
C GLU A 70 3.85 0.11 -7.33
N SER A 71 4.66 1.16 -7.49
CA SER A 71 4.69 2.00 -8.70
C SER A 71 5.16 1.24 -9.96
N GLU A 72 5.92 0.18 -9.82
CA GLU A 72 6.46 -0.64 -10.92
C GLU A 72 5.75 -2.00 -11.05
N ALA A 73 4.84 -2.31 -10.13
CA ALA A 73 4.19 -3.61 -10.04
C ALA A 73 3.40 -3.97 -11.31
N VAL A 74 3.45 -5.23 -11.70
CA VAL A 74 2.59 -5.83 -12.71
C VAL A 74 1.39 -6.53 -12.08
N THR A 75 1.56 -6.98 -10.83
CA THR A 75 0.49 -7.54 -10.00
C THR A 75 0.60 -6.99 -8.58
N LEU A 76 -0.53 -6.66 -7.99
CA LEU A 76 -0.65 -6.27 -6.58
C LEU A 76 -1.65 -7.19 -5.90
N TRP A 77 -1.34 -7.61 -4.69
CA TRP A 77 -2.26 -8.28 -3.78
C TRP A 77 -2.34 -7.49 -2.48
N ALA A 78 -3.52 -7.39 -1.91
CA ALA A 78 -3.71 -6.81 -0.59
C ALA A 78 -4.74 -7.62 0.20
N PHE A 79 -4.47 -7.80 1.47
CA PHE A 79 -5.45 -8.28 2.44
C PHE A 79 -5.61 -7.24 3.55
N GLU A 80 -6.85 -6.91 3.84
CA GLU A 80 -7.23 -5.98 4.91
C GLU A 80 -8.33 -6.57 5.78
N HIS A 81 -8.13 -6.51 7.09
CA HIS A 81 -9.09 -7.04 8.06
C HIS A 81 -9.88 -5.95 8.80
N SER A 82 -9.50 -4.68 8.66
CA SER A 82 -10.06 -3.60 9.48
C SER A 82 -10.41 -2.33 8.72
N LEU A 83 -9.75 -2.05 7.61
CA LEU A 83 -9.91 -0.82 6.81
C LEU A 83 -10.05 -1.15 5.32
N VAL A 84 -10.54 -0.21 4.54
CA VAL A 84 -10.41 -0.28 3.08
C VAL A 84 -8.94 -0.08 2.72
N PRO A 85 -8.35 -0.87 1.78
CA PRO A 85 -6.97 -0.67 1.32
C PRO A 85 -6.72 0.76 0.82
N GLY A 86 -5.54 1.31 1.14
CA GLY A 86 -5.21 2.70 0.82
C GLY A 86 -5.37 3.09 -0.65
N LEU A 87 -5.13 2.17 -1.58
CA LEU A 87 -5.32 2.38 -3.02
C LEU A 87 -6.80 2.46 -3.46
N LEU A 88 -7.75 2.12 -2.58
CA LEU A 88 -9.19 2.14 -2.85
C LEU A 88 -9.96 3.10 -1.92
N GLN A 89 -9.26 3.96 -1.18
CA GLN A 89 -9.90 4.94 -0.29
C GLN A 89 -10.29 6.21 -1.05
N VAL A 90 -11.40 6.85 -0.64
CA VAL A 90 -11.67 8.26 -0.97
C VAL A 90 -10.92 9.17 0.01
N GLU A 91 -10.68 10.41 -0.36
CA GLU A 91 -9.84 11.35 0.42
C GLU A 91 -10.38 11.55 1.83
N GLU A 92 -11.68 11.78 1.99
CA GLU A 92 -12.31 12.04 3.28
C GLU A 92 -12.23 10.83 4.23
N TYR A 93 -12.34 9.61 3.69
CA TYR A 93 -12.12 8.38 4.46
C TYR A 93 -10.66 8.27 4.89
N ALA A 94 -9.72 8.55 3.98
CA ALA A 94 -8.29 8.54 4.27
C ALA A 94 -7.94 9.56 5.37
N VAL A 95 -8.47 10.78 5.30
CA VAL A 95 -8.30 11.81 6.35
C VAL A 95 -8.82 11.31 7.69
N ALA A 96 -10.02 10.71 7.74
CA ALA A 96 -10.61 10.22 8.97
C ALA A 96 -9.77 9.10 9.62
N VAL A 97 -9.20 8.18 8.81
CA VAL A 97 -8.31 7.13 9.28
C VAL A 97 -7.00 7.72 9.81
N LEU A 98 -6.36 8.61 9.04
CA LEU A 98 -5.04 9.15 9.35
C LEU A 98 -5.06 10.11 10.54
N ALA A 99 -6.15 10.85 10.74
CA ALA A 99 -6.34 11.74 11.89
C ALA A 99 -6.43 10.98 13.24
N ARG A 100 -6.62 9.67 13.24
CA ARG A 100 -6.65 8.86 14.48
C ARG A 100 -5.28 8.40 14.94
N HIS A 101 -4.27 8.57 14.10
CA HIS A 101 -2.91 8.19 14.47
C HIS A 101 -2.39 9.14 15.57
N PRO A 102 -1.82 8.64 16.67
CA PRO A 102 -1.15 9.47 17.67
C PRO A 102 -0.14 10.41 16.99
N ASP A 103 0.01 11.60 17.51
CA ASP A 103 0.97 12.61 17.03
C ASP A 103 0.73 13.14 15.59
N THR A 104 -0.46 12.92 15.01
CA THR A 104 -0.83 13.46 13.70
C THR A 104 -1.77 14.66 13.88
N THR A 105 -1.36 15.83 13.39
CA THR A 105 -2.25 17.00 13.34
C THR A 105 -3.28 16.88 12.21
N SER A 106 -4.35 17.69 12.26
CA SER A 106 -5.36 17.70 11.19
C SER A 106 -4.77 18.06 9.83
N GLU A 107 -3.83 19.02 9.80
CA GLU A 107 -3.13 19.43 8.59
C GLU A 107 -2.28 18.28 8.02
N GLN A 108 -1.55 17.58 8.88
CA GLN A 108 -0.77 16.40 8.48
C GLN A 108 -1.66 15.25 7.99
N ALA A 109 -2.84 15.06 8.57
CA ALA A 109 -3.79 14.06 8.10
C ALA A 109 -4.27 14.36 6.68
N VAL A 110 -4.56 15.63 6.37
CA VAL A 110 -4.95 16.09 5.03
C VAL A 110 -3.79 15.91 4.04
N GLU A 111 -2.57 16.34 4.39
CA GLU A 111 -1.39 16.18 3.55
C GLU A 111 -1.10 14.70 3.23
N ARG A 112 -1.18 13.83 4.24
CA ARG A 112 -1.01 12.37 4.07
C ARG A 112 -2.12 11.75 3.23
N ALA A 113 -3.36 12.23 3.35
CA ALA A 113 -4.46 11.77 2.51
C ALA A 113 -4.24 12.17 1.05
N ALA A 114 -3.85 13.42 0.78
CA ALA A 114 -3.52 13.88 -0.57
C ALA A 114 -2.41 13.02 -1.20
N ALA A 115 -1.32 12.76 -0.48
CA ALA A 115 -0.24 11.89 -0.95
C ALA A 115 -0.72 10.44 -1.18
N ARG A 116 -1.70 9.95 -0.40
CA ARG A 116 -2.35 8.65 -0.64
C ARG A 116 -3.17 8.66 -1.92
N MET A 117 -3.89 9.75 -2.22
CA MET A 117 -4.62 9.90 -3.49
C MET A 117 -3.67 9.92 -4.69
N ASP A 118 -2.56 10.66 -4.62
CA ASP A 118 -1.54 10.68 -5.68
C ASP A 118 -1.00 9.28 -5.98
N ARG A 119 -0.78 8.46 -4.93
CA ARG A 119 -0.33 7.07 -5.07
C ARG A 119 -1.32 6.19 -5.84
N GLN A 120 -2.61 6.46 -5.78
CA GLN A 120 -3.64 5.71 -6.50
C GLN A 120 -3.51 5.81 -8.02
N SER A 121 -2.77 6.81 -8.53
CA SER A 121 -2.47 6.96 -9.96
C SER A 121 -1.82 5.73 -10.58
N VAL A 122 -1.22 4.85 -9.78
CA VAL A 122 -0.69 3.55 -10.23
C VAL A 122 -1.76 2.69 -10.89
N LEU A 123 -3.02 2.80 -10.46
CA LEU A 123 -4.16 2.05 -11.01
C LEU A 123 -4.67 2.61 -12.34
N ASP A 124 -4.24 3.83 -12.73
CA ASP A 124 -4.70 4.55 -13.93
C ASP A 124 -3.61 4.70 -15.00
N ARG A 125 -2.43 4.17 -14.77
CA ARG A 125 -1.34 4.22 -15.76
C ARG A 125 -1.70 3.43 -17.03
N SER A 126 -0.97 3.66 -18.14
CA SER A 126 -1.24 3.03 -19.44
C SER A 126 -1.22 1.50 -19.42
N LYS A 127 -0.46 0.90 -18.50
CA LYS A 127 -0.46 -0.53 -18.20
C LYS A 127 -0.64 -0.70 -16.69
N PRO A 128 -1.88 -0.60 -16.18
CA PRO A 128 -2.12 -0.71 -14.75
C PRO A 128 -1.85 -2.12 -14.25
N PRO A 129 -1.42 -2.29 -12.99
CA PRO A 129 -1.26 -3.61 -12.40
C PRO A 129 -2.59 -4.33 -12.31
N LYS A 130 -2.54 -5.66 -12.31
CA LYS A 130 -3.66 -6.46 -11.81
C LYS A 130 -3.68 -6.29 -10.29
N PHE A 131 -4.76 -5.79 -9.75
CA PHE A 131 -4.88 -5.56 -8.32
C PHE A 131 -5.94 -6.49 -7.72
N TRP A 132 -5.52 -7.40 -6.86
CA TRP A 132 -6.38 -8.35 -6.18
C TRP A 132 -6.48 -8.00 -4.70
N VAL A 133 -7.69 -7.70 -4.26
CA VAL A 133 -7.98 -7.27 -2.89
C VAL A 133 -8.87 -8.29 -2.22
N LEU A 134 -8.44 -8.77 -1.08
CA LEU A 134 -9.26 -9.52 -0.13
C LEU A 134 -9.50 -8.65 1.11
N MET A 135 -10.74 -8.58 1.55
CA MET A 135 -11.10 -7.85 2.79
C MET A 135 -12.01 -8.69 3.66
N ASP A 136 -11.85 -8.56 4.98
CA ASP A 136 -12.88 -9.04 5.91
C ASP A 136 -14.17 -8.21 5.72
N GLU A 137 -15.30 -8.87 5.65
CA GLU A 137 -16.61 -8.23 5.46
C GLU A 137 -16.92 -7.17 6.52
N SER A 138 -16.33 -7.26 7.73
CA SER A 138 -16.52 -6.28 8.80
C SER A 138 -16.03 -4.88 8.42
N VAL A 139 -15.11 -4.77 7.45
CA VAL A 139 -14.63 -3.50 6.91
C VAL A 139 -15.78 -2.63 6.37
N LEU A 140 -16.79 -3.25 5.76
CA LEU A 140 -17.95 -2.56 5.18
C LEU A 140 -18.80 -1.84 6.24
N TYR A 141 -18.77 -2.32 7.47
CA TYR A 141 -19.66 -1.87 8.56
C TYR A 141 -18.93 -1.13 9.68
N ARG A 142 -17.59 -1.05 9.60
CA ARG A 142 -16.79 -0.32 10.59
C ARG A 142 -16.92 1.18 10.36
N GLU A 143 -17.60 1.87 11.26
CA GLU A 143 -17.74 3.33 11.21
C GLU A 143 -16.42 4.01 11.60
N VAL A 144 -15.62 4.35 10.60
CA VAL A 144 -14.34 5.08 10.77
C VAL A 144 -14.47 6.56 10.45
N ALA A 145 -15.53 6.94 9.75
CA ALA A 145 -15.87 8.29 9.30
C ALA A 145 -17.38 8.52 9.42
N PRO A 146 -17.87 9.77 9.29
CA PRO A 146 -19.30 10.03 9.29
C PRO A 146 -20.05 9.21 8.23
N PRO A 147 -21.35 8.85 8.45
CA PRO A 147 -22.12 7.97 7.57
C PRO A 147 -22.08 8.36 6.10
N LYS A 148 -22.12 9.66 5.78
CA LYS A 148 -21.99 10.15 4.41
C LYS A 148 -20.66 9.72 3.76
N VAL A 149 -19.55 9.88 4.47
CA VAL A 149 -18.21 9.48 3.98
C VAL A 149 -18.11 7.97 3.83
N MET A 150 -18.73 7.22 4.74
CA MET A 150 -18.82 5.76 4.62
C MET A 150 -19.61 5.34 3.39
N ALA A 151 -20.75 5.98 3.10
CA ALA A 151 -21.55 5.75 1.90
C ALA A 151 -20.74 6.05 0.63
N ASP A 152 -20.08 7.21 0.58
CA ASP A 152 -19.23 7.63 -0.55
C ASP A 152 -18.06 6.62 -0.76
N GLN A 153 -17.44 6.14 0.33
CA GLN A 153 -16.39 5.13 0.29
C GLN A 153 -16.88 3.78 -0.25
N MET A 154 -18.03 3.30 0.21
CA MET A 154 -18.58 2.03 -0.28
C MET A 154 -19.02 2.15 -1.75
N GLY A 155 -19.62 3.27 -2.16
CA GLY A 155 -19.94 3.54 -3.56
C GLY A 155 -18.71 3.59 -4.47
N HIS A 156 -17.63 4.24 -4.00
CA HIS A 156 -16.34 4.23 -4.69
C HIS A 156 -15.77 2.80 -4.79
N LEU A 157 -15.80 2.04 -3.71
CA LEU A 157 -15.30 0.65 -3.71
C LEU A 157 -16.07 -0.23 -4.70
N ALA A 158 -17.41 -0.07 -4.80
CA ALA A 158 -18.23 -0.76 -5.79
C ALA A 158 -17.78 -0.41 -7.22
N THR A 159 -17.58 0.89 -7.51
CA THR A 159 -17.07 1.36 -8.80
C THR A 159 -15.70 0.78 -9.14
N MET A 160 -14.80 0.74 -8.16
CA MET A 160 -13.46 0.19 -8.37
C MET A 160 -13.50 -1.32 -8.60
N ALA A 161 -14.42 -2.05 -7.96
CA ALA A 161 -14.61 -3.49 -8.15
C ALA A 161 -15.11 -3.87 -9.56
N GLU A 162 -15.69 -2.93 -10.31
CA GLU A 162 -16.13 -3.14 -11.70
C GLU A 162 -14.99 -2.97 -12.73
N ARG A 163 -13.83 -2.46 -12.32
CA ARG A 163 -12.69 -2.26 -13.23
C ARG A 163 -12.04 -3.59 -13.60
N VAL A 164 -11.69 -3.75 -14.87
CA VAL A 164 -11.13 -4.99 -15.43
C VAL A 164 -9.80 -5.42 -14.81
N ASN A 165 -9.04 -4.48 -14.26
CA ASN A 165 -7.75 -4.74 -13.61
C ASN A 165 -7.85 -4.88 -12.08
N ILE A 166 -9.04 -4.71 -11.49
CA ILE A 166 -9.23 -4.78 -10.03
C ILE A 166 -10.21 -5.92 -9.70
N THR A 167 -9.83 -6.77 -8.78
CA THR A 167 -10.68 -7.82 -8.22
C THR A 167 -10.82 -7.57 -6.73
N VAL A 168 -12.05 -7.35 -6.27
CA VAL A 168 -12.38 -7.20 -4.85
C VAL A 168 -13.19 -8.41 -4.41
N GLN A 169 -12.73 -9.09 -3.37
CA GLN A 169 -13.44 -10.20 -2.75
C GLN A 169 -13.49 -10.00 -1.23
N LEU A 170 -14.61 -10.38 -0.65
CA LEU A 170 -14.83 -10.31 0.79
C LEU A 170 -14.72 -11.70 1.41
N ILE A 171 -14.22 -11.74 2.64
CA ILE A 171 -14.24 -12.94 3.49
C ILE A 171 -15.30 -12.71 4.56
N SER A 172 -16.08 -13.74 4.85
CA SER A 172 -17.15 -13.63 5.85
C SER A 172 -16.61 -13.11 7.18
N LYS A 173 -17.31 -12.13 7.77
CA LYS A 173 -17.05 -11.66 9.14
C LYS A 173 -17.38 -12.70 10.21
N ARG A 174 -17.91 -13.85 9.82
CA ARG A 174 -18.26 -14.96 10.74
C ARG A 174 -17.16 -16.01 10.70
N GLY A 175 -16.69 -16.39 11.87
CA GLY A 175 -15.63 -17.38 12.01
C GLY A 175 -14.24 -16.75 12.13
N ALA A 176 -13.22 -17.61 12.17
CA ALA A 176 -11.83 -17.22 12.23
C ALA A 176 -11.13 -17.61 10.93
N HIS A 177 -10.29 -16.74 10.43
CA HIS A 177 -9.44 -17.00 9.27
C HIS A 177 -8.00 -16.50 9.53
N VAL A 178 -7.05 -16.94 8.72
CA VAL A 178 -5.63 -16.65 8.91
C VAL A 178 -5.28 -15.15 8.81
N GLY A 179 -6.14 -14.34 8.22
CA GLY A 179 -5.97 -12.89 8.06
C GLY A 179 -6.18 -12.07 9.34
N LEU A 180 -6.81 -12.63 10.38
CA LEU A 180 -7.02 -11.93 11.65
C LEU A 180 -5.71 -11.57 12.37
N SER A 181 -4.57 -12.10 11.92
CA SER A 181 -3.25 -11.80 12.47
C SER A 181 -2.64 -10.47 11.97
N GLY A 182 -3.21 -9.82 10.97
CA GLY A 182 -2.75 -8.53 10.45
C GLY A 182 -2.93 -8.36 8.95
N ALA A 183 -2.92 -7.11 8.51
CA ALA A 183 -2.97 -6.71 7.12
C ALA A 183 -1.62 -6.89 6.42
N PHE A 184 -1.64 -7.09 5.12
CA PHE A 184 -0.44 -7.18 4.30
C PHE A 184 -0.74 -6.84 2.84
N ALA A 185 0.31 -6.47 2.12
CA ALA A 185 0.26 -6.32 0.67
C ALA A 185 1.48 -6.97 0.02
N VAL A 186 1.36 -7.34 -1.25
CA VAL A 186 2.45 -7.89 -2.06
C VAL A 186 2.49 -7.16 -3.38
N ALA A 187 3.67 -6.73 -3.81
CA ALA A 187 3.94 -6.17 -5.11
C ALA A 187 4.85 -7.13 -5.90
N GLU A 188 4.36 -7.57 -7.04
CA GLU A 188 5.15 -8.31 -8.03
C GLU A 188 5.57 -7.35 -9.14
N THR A 189 6.87 -7.14 -9.27
CA THR A 189 7.49 -6.39 -10.37
C THR A 189 8.10 -7.36 -11.38
N PRO A 190 8.58 -6.90 -12.55
CA PRO A 190 9.30 -7.78 -13.48
C PRO A 190 10.53 -8.46 -12.87
N ASP A 191 11.14 -7.86 -11.86
CA ASP A 191 12.44 -8.27 -11.32
C ASP A 191 12.35 -8.95 -9.95
N THR A 192 11.32 -8.65 -9.15
CA THR A 192 11.22 -9.15 -7.77
C THR A 192 9.78 -9.18 -7.26
N VAL A 193 9.57 -9.90 -6.16
CA VAL A 193 8.33 -9.89 -5.38
C VAL A 193 8.63 -9.38 -3.99
N VAL A 194 7.89 -8.39 -3.54
CA VAL A 194 8.10 -7.72 -2.26
C VAL A 194 6.81 -7.72 -1.45
N ALA A 195 6.91 -8.01 -0.15
CA ALA A 195 5.78 -7.98 0.76
C ALA A 195 5.88 -6.77 1.70
N TYR A 196 4.76 -6.12 1.95
CA TYR A 196 4.52 -5.16 3.02
C TYR A 196 3.66 -5.84 4.08
N ILE A 197 4.13 -5.83 5.32
CA ILE A 197 3.45 -6.45 6.45
C ILE A 197 3.20 -5.35 7.48
N ASP A 198 1.92 -5.08 7.74
CA ASP A 198 1.50 -4.09 8.71
C ASP A 198 1.40 -4.72 10.12
N HIS A 199 1.94 -4.05 11.12
CA HIS A 199 1.78 -4.43 12.52
C HIS A 199 1.90 -3.23 13.47
N ALA A 200 1.47 -3.43 14.72
CA ALA A 200 1.23 -2.35 15.67
C ALA A 200 2.47 -1.50 16.05
N ALA A 201 3.67 -2.05 15.95
CA ALA A 201 4.88 -1.33 16.34
C ALA A 201 5.49 -0.56 15.18
N ASP A 202 5.62 -1.21 14.03
CA ASP A 202 6.15 -0.66 12.79
C ASP A 202 5.82 -1.62 11.65
N ALA A 203 5.58 -1.11 10.48
CA ALA A 203 5.37 -1.95 9.30
C ALA A 203 6.72 -2.36 8.71
N MET A 204 6.73 -3.43 7.93
CA MET A 204 7.94 -3.95 7.32
C MET A 204 7.75 -4.19 5.83
N THR A 205 8.69 -3.69 5.01
CA THR A 205 8.85 -4.08 3.62
C THR A 205 9.98 -5.10 3.50
N THR A 206 9.75 -6.19 2.79
CA THR A 206 10.73 -7.29 2.67
C THR A 206 10.64 -8.00 1.33
N ASP A 207 11.79 -8.35 0.76
CA ASP A 207 11.96 -9.22 -0.39
C ASP A 207 12.45 -10.63 0.01
N SER A 208 12.54 -10.92 1.32
CA SER A 208 12.95 -12.24 1.83
C SER A 208 12.05 -13.34 1.26
N PRO A 209 12.59 -14.30 0.48
CA PRO A 209 11.79 -15.34 -0.17
C PRO A 209 10.94 -16.15 0.83
N THR A 210 11.45 -16.37 2.04
CA THR A 210 10.73 -17.09 3.10
C THR A 210 9.51 -16.29 3.58
N MET A 211 9.67 -14.99 3.82
CA MET A 211 8.59 -14.13 4.31
C MET A 211 7.56 -13.87 3.22
N VAL A 212 8.01 -13.53 2.01
CA VAL A 212 7.15 -13.36 0.84
C VAL A 212 6.34 -14.64 0.58
N GLY A 213 6.99 -15.81 0.58
CA GLY A 213 6.31 -17.09 0.41
C GLY A 213 5.26 -17.37 1.50
N THR A 214 5.53 -16.99 2.75
CA THR A 214 4.56 -17.09 3.85
C THR A 214 3.34 -16.20 3.61
N VAL A 215 3.54 -14.94 3.20
CA VAL A 215 2.47 -13.97 2.93
C VAL A 215 1.62 -14.42 1.73
N CYS A 216 2.25 -14.86 0.64
CA CYS A 216 1.55 -15.39 -0.53
C CYS A 216 0.70 -16.62 -0.17
N SER A 217 1.24 -17.56 0.62
CA SER A 217 0.49 -18.73 1.08
C SER A 217 -0.73 -18.37 1.93
N ARG A 218 -0.61 -17.33 2.78
CA ARG A 218 -1.76 -16.79 3.55
C ARG A 218 -2.81 -16.18 2.62
N PHE A 219 -2.37 -15.40 1.62
CA PHE A 219 -3.28 -14.82 0.64
C PHE A 219 -4.06 -15.92 -0.10
N ASP A 220 -3.38 -16.98 -0.56
CA ASP A 220 -4.02 -18.11 -1.23
C ASP A 220 -5.04 -18.83 -0.32
N SER A 221 -4.70 -19.03 0.97
CA SER A 221 -5.64 -19.61 1.94
C SER A 221 -6.88 -18.74 2.09
N LEU A 222 -6.72 -17.43 2.27
CA LEU A 222 -7.83 -16.48 2.39
C LEU A 222 -8.71 -16.45 1.14
N ARG A 223 -8.11 -16.55 -0.05
CA ARG A 223 -8.83 -16.57 -1.31
C ARG A 223 -9.74 -17.79 -1.46
N THR A 224 -9.40 -18.92 -0.86
CA THR A 224 -10.28 -20.11 -0.88
C THR A 224 -11.53 -19.95 -0.04
N GLU A 225 -11.52 -19.06 0.96
CA GLU A 225 -12.63 -18.75 1.86
C GLU A 225 -13.45 -17.54 1.41
N ALA A 226 -12.96 -16.79 0.40
CA ALA A 226 -13.59 -15.56 -0.05
C ALA A 226 -14.83 -15.82 -0.90
N TYR A 227 -15.83 -14.94 -0.76
CA TYR A 227 -16.96 -14.87 -1.68
C TYR A 227 -16.47 -14.61 -3.12
N ARG A 228 -17.29 -14.99 -4.10
CA ARG A 228 -17.03 -14.62 -5.49
C ARG A 228 -17.08 -13.11 -5.66
N GLY A 229 -16.37 -12.58 -6.66
CA GLY A 229 -16.36 -11.14 -6.91
C GLY A 229 -17.75 -10.54 -7.11
N SER A 230 -18.66 -11.24 -7.80
CA SER A 230 -20.05 -10.80 -7.97
C SER A 230 -20.85 -10.76 -6.67
N GLU A 231 -20.65 -11.73 -5.79
CA GLU A 231 -21.28 -11.76 -4.46
C GLU A 231 -20.72 -10.65 -3.56
N SER A 232 -19.41 -10.45 -3.63
CA SER A 232 -18.73 -9.36 -2.91
C SER A 232 -19.22 -7.98 -3.37
N LEU A 233 -19.42 -7.78 -4.68
CA LEU A 233 -19.95 -6.52 -5.21
C LEU A 233 -21.36 -6.23 -4.68
N ILE A 234 -22.24 -7.24 -4.62
CA ILE A 234 -23.58 -7.08 -4.05
C ILE A 234 -23.51 -6.63 -2.58
N LEU A 235 -22.67 -7.29 -1.76
CA LEU A 235 -22.49 -6.92 -0.36
C LEU A 235 -21.95 -5.49 -0.18
N ILE A 236 -21.04 -5.05 -1.07
CA ILE A 236 -20.51 -3.69 -1.05
C ILE A 236 -21.61 -2.68 -1.38
N GLN A 237 -22.44 -2.96 -2.39
CA GLN A 237 -23.57 -2.10 -2.80
C GLN A 237 -24.61 -2.00 -1.68
N GLU A 238 -24.99 -3.11 -1.06
CA GLU A 238 -25.89 -3.14 0.09
C GLU A 238 -25.34 -2.32 1.27
N ALA A 239 -24.04 -2.40 1.53
CA ALA A 239 -23.40 -1.58 2.55
C ALA A 239 -23.45 -0.07 2.21
N ALA A 240 -23.27 0.31 0.95
CA ALA A 240 -23.40 1.71 0.51
C ALA A 240 -24.83 2.23 0.73
N GLU A 241 -25.86 1.44 0.38
CA GLU A 241 -27.26 1.78 0.62
C GLU A 241 -27.58 1.94 2.10
N ARG A 242 -27.07 1.03 2.92
CA ARG A 242 -27.26 1.06 4.38
C ARG A 242 -26.64 2.33 4.99
N TRP A 243 -25.43 2.71 4.62
CA TRP A 243 -24.80 3.95 5.09
C TRP A 243 -25.54 5.20 4.61
N THR A 244 -26.22 5.14 3.46
CA THR A 244 -27.04 6.22 2.94
C THR A 244 -28.36 6.38 3.68
N SER A 245 -29.00 5.25 4.07
CA SER A 245 -30.29 5.24 4.79
C SER A 245 -30.14 5.50 6.30
N GLY A 246 -28.92 5.34 6.86
CA GLY A 246 -28.68 5.50 8.30
C GLY A 246 -29.16 4.32 9.14
N GLU A 247 -29.27 3.12 8.55
CA GLU A 247 -29.68 1.88 9.20
C GLU A 247 -28.51 1.10 9.83
#